data_6edfa8b87c7d009952f06b17968d5525
#
_entry.id   6edfa8b87c7d009952f06b17968d5525
#
_cell.length_a   1.000
_cell.length_b   1.000
_cell.length_c   1.000
_cell.angle_alpha   90.00
_cell.angle_beta   90.00
_cell.angle_gamma   90.00
#
_symmetry.space_group_name_H-M   'P 1'
#
loop_
_entity.id
_entity.type
_entity.pdbx_description
1 polymer ?
#
loop_
_entity_poly.entity_id
_entity_poly.type
_entity_poly.pdbx_seq_one_letter_code
_entity_poly.pdbx_strand_id
1 'polypeptide(L)'
;MPTAIGYLNSLLAVAVVVLATTFFSAGDAHSQEPASTPTAARTRLVVGLTQSPPFCIHGEDGSWSGISVELWDWIAADLGVDTEFRESTVTGLFDDLAPGRPLDVSIGALTITAEREDRLDFSESFYLSGLGVAVKTAPGEGGVLAWLGRVLVWNFWRIVAALIASLALVALLIWALEHKSNPKEFGGEGKVHRGIGSALWWSAVTMTTVGYGDLAPRSAAGRLVAIAWMFISLFLVSWFTASMASILTTERMDAGTGGLVVRGPDDLRRLHVGVIAGTSSEDYLSRHQIDYLRVPPKEFLVVLLTGRVQAVMGDAPTLRYVARSEMYAGKITVLPQTFQLEPYGIALRDGSPWRKPVDRALLHRLASPAWRDLLYRYLGGAE
;
A
#
# COMPACT_ATOMS: atom_id res chain seq x y z
N MET A 1 55.24 43.56 8.72
CA MET A 1 55.70 43.39 7.36
C MET A 1 54.50 43.04 6.46
N PRO A 2 53.94 44.03 5.77
CA PRO A 2 52.99 43.81 4.71
C PRO A 2 53.41 44.56 3.45
N THR A 3 54.12 43.94 2.51
CA THR A 3 54.44 44.56 1.20
C THR A 3 54.95 43.51 0.19
N ALA A 4 54.18 42.52 -0.14
CA ALA A 4 54.52 41.66 -1.28
C ALA A 4 53.31 41.19 -2.13
N ILE A 5 52.09 41.41 -1.70
CA ILE A 5 50.89 40.93 -2.43
C ILE A 5 50.25 42.01 -3.34
N GLY A 6 50.67 43.30 -3.16
CA GLY A 6 50.13 44.44 -3.94
C GLY A 6 50.68 44.57 -5.37
N TYR A 7 51.84 44.02 -5.70
CA TYR A 7 52.46 44.21 -7.02
C TYR A 7 52.16 43.11 -8.05
N LEU A 8 51.58 41.98 -7.64
CA LEU A 8 51.22 40.91 -8.56
C LEU A 8 49.91 41.11 -9.28
N ASN A 9 48.99 41.86 -8.67
CA ASN A 9 47.67 42.18 -9.29
C ASN A 9 47.70 43.34 -10.31
N SER A 10 48.71 44.18 -10.25
CA SER A 10 48.82 45.31 -11.21
C SER A 10 49.52 44.89 -12.50
N LEU A 11 50.28 43.83 -12.52
CA LEU A 11 50.94 43.30 -13.74
C LEU A 11 50.05 42.40 -14.57
N LEU A 12 49.03 41.79 -13.97
CA LEU A 12 48.01 40.99 -14.70
C LEU A 12 46.95 41.87 -15.40
N ALA A 13 46.68 43.05 -14.88
CA ALA A 13 45.69 43.98 -15.48
C ALA A 13 46.26 44.68 -16.72
N VAL A 14 47.55 44.85 -16.85
CA VAL A 14 48.18 45.51 -18.02
C VAL A 14 48.40 44.54 -19.19
N ALA A 15 48.55 43.23 -18.91
CA ALA A 15 48.72 42.21 -19.96
C ALA A 15 47.37 41.88 -20.71
N VAL A 16 46.24 42.09 -20.08
CA VAL A 16 44.92 41.84 -20.72
C VAL A 16 44.46 42.99 -21.62
N VAL A 17 44.92 44.23 -21.42
CA VAL A 17 44.53 45.38 -22.23
C VAL A 17 45.38 45.51 -23.50
N VAL A 18 46.58 44.97 -23.57
CA VAL A 18 47.48 45.05 -24.76
C VAL A 18 47.14 43.95 -25.79
N LEU A 19 46.43 42.88 -25.42
CA LEU A 19 46.04 41.83 -26.38
C LEU A 19 44.69 42.08 -27.07
N ALA A 20 43.98 43.17 -26.72
CA ALA A 20 42.66 43.48 -27.25
C ALA A 20 42.67 44.48 -28.42
N THR A 21 43.83 45.01 -28.83
CA THR A 21 43.87 46.10 -29.86
C THR A 21 44.54 45.73 -31.19
N THR A 22 44.87 44.46 -31.45
CA THR A 22 45.54 44.06 -32.72
C THR A 22 44.73 43.14 -33.64
N PHE A 23 43.40 43.00 -33.45
CA PHE A 23 42.55 42.26 -34.39
C PHE A 23 41.33 43.09 -34.82
N PHE A 24 41.59 44.21 -35.45
CA PHE A 24 40.52 44.88 -36.18
C PHE A 24 41.08 45.46 -37.46
N SER A 25 41.26 44.65 -38.48
CA SER A 25 41.21 45.06 -39.90
C SER A 25 41.34 43.83 -40.81
N ALA A 26 40.38 43.70 -41.66
CA ALA A 26 40.32 42.98 -42.92
C ALA A 26 39.34 41.81 -43.00
N GLY A 27 38.41 42.00 -43.90
CA GLY A 27 37.74 40.89 -44.58
C GLY A 27 36.21 40.87 -44.41
N ASP A 28 35.50 41.60 -45.31
CA ASP A 28 34.12 41.28 -45.68
C ASP A 28 34.07 39.80 -46.15
N ALA A 29 33.83 38.90 -45.22
CA ALA A 29 33.40 37.57 -45.56
C ALA A 29 31.88 37.50 -45.36
N HIS A 30 31.16 37.35 -46.43
CA HIS A 30 29.74 36.96 -46.45
C HIS A 30 29.52 35.91 -45.36
N SER A 31 28.80 36.29 -44.31
CA SER A 31 28.21 35.36 -43.38
C SER A 31 27.11 34.60 -44.14
N GLN A 32 27.48 33.45 -44.69
CA GLN A 32 26.50 32.41 -44.98
C GLN A 32 25.94 32.02 -43.62
N GLU A 33 24.74 32.43 -43.36
CA GLU A 33 23.85 31.90 -42.35
C GLU A 33 23.98 30.37 -42.42
N PRO A 34 24.35 29.65 -41.34
CA PRO A 34 24.38 28.20 -41.41
C PRO A 34 22.98 27.77 -41.80
N ALA A 35 22.89 27.17 -42.99
CA ALA A 35 21.66 26.53 -43.46
C ALA A 35 21.09 25.73 -42.30
N SER A 36 19.93 26.12 -41.81
CA SER A 36 19.17 25.39 -40.83
C SER A 36 19.08 23.96 -41.35
N THR A 37 19.83 23.05 -40.75
CA THR A 37 19.70 21.62 -41.02
C THR A 37 18.22 21.31 -40.87
N PRO A 38 17.55 20.77 -41.89
CA PRO A 38 16.14 20.44 -41.73
C PRO A 38 16.04 19.51 -40.55
N THR A 39 15.42 19.94 -39.46
CA THR A 39 15.11 19.12 -38.32
C THR A 39 14.29 17.97 -38.91
N ALA A 40 14.89 16.77 -38.98
CA ALA A 40 14.19 15.60 -39.48
C ALA A 40 12.86 15.53 -38.73
N ALA A 41 11.76 15.56 -39.46
CA ALA A 41 10.43 15.50 -38.84
C ALA A 41 10.38 14.29 -37.93
N ARG A 42 10.24 14.52 -36.62
CA ARG A 42 10.13 13.45 -35.66
C ARG A 42 8.90 12.60 -36.01
N THR A 43 9.05 11.30 -35.88
CA THR A 43 7.89 10.42 -36.03
C THR A 43 6.88 10.73 -34.94
N ARG A 44 5.63 10.97 -35.34
CA ARG A 44 4.54 11.24 -34.39
C ARG A 44 3.80 9.94 -34.13
N LEU A 45 3.61 9.60 -32.84
CA LEU A 45 2.84 8.46 -32.39
C LEU A 45 1.54 8.91 -31.73
N VAL A 46 0.44 8.28 -32.10
CA VAL A 46 -0.87 8.49 -31.48
C VAL A 46 -1.02 7.54 -30.29
N VAL A 47 -1.09 8.12 -29.10
CA VAL A 47 -1.09 7.39 -27.84
C VAL A 47 -2.46 7.43 -27.20
N GLY A 48 -3.12 6.28 -27.13
CA GLY A 48 -4.41 6.10 -26.46
C GLY A 48 -4.26 6.04 -24.94
N LEU A 49 -5.18 6.71 -24.25
CA LEU A 49 -5.26 6.65 -22.80
C LEU A 49 -6.68 6.91 -22.31
N THR A 50 -6.97 6.57 -21.05
CA THR A 50 -8.26 6.82 -20.41
C THR A 50 -8.05 7.22 -18.95
N GLN A 51 -9.03 7.91 -18.39
CA GLN A 51 -8.99 8.32 -16.98
C GLN A 51 -8.88 7.10 -16.07
N SER A 52 -7.71 6.90 -15.47
CA SER A 52 -7.40 5.79 -14.56
C SER A 52 -6.35 6.22 -13.51
N PRO A 53 -6.71 7.11 -12.58
CA PRO A 53 -5.76 7.60 -11.59
C PRO A 53 -5.28 6.47 -10.66
N PRO A 54 -4.00 6.48 -10.25
CA PRO A 54 -2.97 7.50 -10.47
C PRO A 54 -2.15 7.33 -11.77
N PHE A 55 -2.50 6.40 -12.65
CA PHE A 55 -1.73 6.08 -13.86
C PHE A 55 -1.94 7.10 -14.98
N CYS A 56 -3.20 7.45 -15.25
CA CYS A 56 -3.58 8.50 -16.18
C CYS A 56 -4.62 9.41 -15.50
N ILE A 57 -4.30 10.68 -15.36
CA ILE A 57 -5.13 11.70 -14.72
C ILE A 57 -5.37 12.80 -15.73
N HIS A 58 -6.64 13.08 -16.05
CA HIS A 58 -7.03 14.19 -16.89
C HIS A 58 -7.27 15.42 -16.02
N GLY A 59 -6.51 16.47 -16.23
CA GLY A 59 -6.64 17.73 -15.52
C GLY A 59 -7.81 18.56 -16.05
N GLU A 60 -8.28 19.52 -15.26
CA GLU A 60 -9.34 20.47 -15.66
C GLU A 60 -8.90 21.39 -16.80
N ASP A 61 -7.59 21.58 -16.94
CA ASP A 61 -6.96 22.34 -18.03
C ASP A 61 -6.81 21.56 -19.34
N GLY A 62 -7.28 20.30 -19.37
CA GLY A 62 -7.17 19.39 -20.51
C GLY A 62 -5.80 18.69 -20.63
N SER A 63 -4.89 18.89 -19.68
CA SER A 63 -3.60 18.20 -19.66
C SER A 63 -3.73 16.78 -19.09
N TRP A 64 -2.80 15.90 -19.52
CA TRP A 64 -2.68 14.57 -18.96
C TRP A 64 -1.46 14.46 -18.04
N SER A 65 -1.60 13.77 -16.94
CA SER A 65 -0.54 13.49 -15.96
C SER A 65 -0.72 12.08 -15.38
N GLY A 66 0.19 11.65 -14.52
CA GLY A 66 0.12 10.35 -13.86
C GLY A 66 1.29 9.44 -14.20
N ILE A 67 1.37 8.32 -13.50
CA ILE A 67 2.51 7.40 -13.57
C ILE A 67 2.80 6.94 -15.00
N SER A 68 1.77 6.49 -15.74
CA SER A 68 1.95 5.99 -17.10
C SER A 68 2.21 7.10 -18.11
N VAL A 69 1.68 8.29 -17.86
CA VAL A 69 1.89 9.46 -18.74
C VAL A 69 3.33 9.95 -18.62
N GLU A 70 3.81 10.20 -17.38
CA GLU A 70 5.19 10.65 -17.16
C GLU A 70 6.22 9.60 -17.61
N LEU A 71 5.94 8.31 -17.38
CA LEU A 71 6.80 7.22 -17.88
C LEU A 71 6.86 7.23 -19.42
N TRP A 72 5.72 7.41 -20.09
CA TRP A 72 5.68 7.49 -21.54
C TRP A 72 6.42 8.72 -22.07
N ASP A 73 6.27 9.87 -21.43
CA ASP A 73 7.00 11.09 -21.83
C ASP A 73 8.52 10.88 -21.79
N TRP A 74 9.02 10.18 -20.77
CA TRP A 74 10.44 9.81 -20.70
C TRP A 74 10.84 8.86 -21.84
N ILE A 75 10.01 7.85 -22.15
CA ILE A 75 10.26 6.90 -23.24
C ILE A 75 10.22 7.63 -24.59
N ALA A 76 9.24 8.48 -24.83
CA ALA A 76 9.11 9.25 -26.06
C ALA A 76 10.30 10.18 -26.30
N ALA A 77 10.80 10.82 -25.22
CA ALA A 77 12.01 11.62 -25.26
C ALA A 77 13.25 10.80 -25.62
N ASP A 78 13.42 9.63 -25.05
CA ASP A 78 14.53 8.71 -25.35
C ASP A 78 14.48 8.19 -26.79
N LEU A 79 13.28 7.99 -27.34
CA LEU A 79 13.06 7.53 -28.71
C LEU A 79 13.11 8.67 -29.74
N GLY A 80 13.05 9.92 -29.30
CA GLY A 80 12.99 11.09 -30.19
C GLY A 80 11.71 11.16 -31.00
N VAL A 81 10.58 10.69 -30.46
CA VAL A 81 9.26 10.72 -31.09
C VAL A 81 8.39 11.80 -30.48
N ASP A 82 7.46 12.34 -31.28
CA ASP A 82 6.43 13.27 -30.81
C ASP A 82 5.17 12.49 -30.44
N THR A 83 4.47 12.90 -29.39
CA THR A 83 3.28 12.22 -28.87
C THR A 83 2.02 13.04 -29.17
N GLU A 84 0.97 12.37 -29.65
CA GLU A 84 -0.39 12.89 -29.66
C GLU A 84 -1.25 12.05 -28.74
N PHE A 85 -1.62 12.60 -27.58
CA PHE A 85 -2.54 11.91 -26.67
C PHE A 85 -3.97 11.94 -27.19
N ARG A 86 -4.63 10.77 -27.15
CA ARG A 86 -6.03 10.60 -27.56
C ARG A 86 -6.81 9.84 -26.50
N GLU A 87 -7.81 10.50 -25.94
CA GLU A 87 -8.72 9.84 -25.00
C GLU A 87 -9.53 8.75 -25.71
N SER A 88 -9.61 7.58 -25.09
CA SER A 88 -10.37 6.45 -25.57
C SER A 88 -11.13 5.76 -24.44
N THR A 89 -12.04 4.85 -24.79
CA THR A 89 -12.70 3.98 -23.81
C THR A 89 -11.78 2.86 -23.37
N VAL A 90 -12.09 2.17 -22.27
CA VAL A 90 -11.29 1.03 -21.77
C VAL A 90 -11.14 -0.05 -22.86
N THR A 91 -12.21 -0.39 -23.55
CA THR A 91 -12.18 -1.34 -24.69
C THR A 91 -11.48 -0.75 -25.89
N GLY A 92 -11.68 0.53 -26.18
CA GLY A 92 -11.05 1.24 -27.30
C GLY A 92 -9.53 1.29 -27.20
N LEU A 93 -8.95 1.32 -25.98
CA LEU A 93 -7.49 1.25 -25.80
C LEU A 93 -6.87 0.00 -26.45
N PHE A 94 -7.63 -1.07 -26.57
CA PHE A 94 -7.18 -2.32 -27.20
C PHE A 94 -7.68 -2.44 -28.65
N ASP A 95 -8.94 -2.14 -28.90
CA ASP A 95 -9.57 -2.31 -30.22
C ASP A 95 -9.04 -1.31 -31.26
N ASP A 96 -8.69 -0.07 -30.82
CA ASP A 96 -8.15 0.97 -31.68
C ASP A 96 -6.65 0.82 -32.00
N LEU A 97 -5.97 -0.20 -31.43
CA LEU A 97 -4.64 -0.64 -31.83
C LEU A 97 -4.64 -1.60 -33.02
N ALA A 98 -5.81 -2.10 -33.46
CA ALA A 98 -5.89 -3.00 -34.60
C ALA A 98 -5.39 -2.32 -35.90
N PRO A 99 -4.95 -3.07 -36.91
CA PRO A 99 -4.48 -2.53 -38.18
C PRO A 99 -5.50 -1.57 -38.82
N GLY A 100 -5.04 -0.40 -39.24
CA GLY A 100 -5.90 0.65 -39.84
C GLY A 100 -6.71 1.48 -38.84
N ARG A 101 -6.57 1.22 -37.56
CA ARG A 101 -7.16 2.03 -36.48
C ARG A 101 -6.24 3.17 -36.04
N PRO A 102 -6.78 4.15 -35.27
CA PRO A 102 -6.08 5.42 -35.04
C PRO A 102 -4.93 5.38 -34.03
N LEU A 103 -4.84 4.37 -33.17
CA LEU A 103 -3.82 4.32 -32.12
C LEU A 103 -2.58 3.54 -32.56
N ASP A 104 -1.41 4.03 -32.17
CA ASP A 104 -0.12 3.34 -32.34
C ASP A 104 0.30 2.64 -31.05
N VAL A 105 -0.01 3.25 -29.91
CA VAL A 105 0.34 2.83 -28.55
C VAL A 105 -0.84 3.10 -27.63
N SER A 106 -1.02 2.31 -26.60
CA SER A 106 -1.93 2.60 -25.49
C SER A 106 -1.22 2.50 -24.16
N ILE A 107 -1.47 3.47 -23.28
CA ILE A 107 -0.87 3.56 -21.94
C ILE A 107 -1.94 3.66 -20.86
N GLY A 108 -1.57 3.28 -19.64
CA GLY A 108 -2.47 3.34 -18.47
C GLY A 108 -2.22 2.19 -17.51
N ALA A 109 -3.24 1.83 -16.74
CA ALA A 109 -3.28 0.62 -15.93
C ALA A 109 -3.70 -0.55 -16.82
N LEU A 110 -2.87 -0.93 -17.78
CA LEU A 110 -3.19 -1.95 -18.79
C LEU A 110 -2.59 -3.28 -18.41
N THR A 111 -3.42 -4.19 -17.93
CA THR A 111 -3.00 -5.54 -17.54
C THR A 111 -2.59 -6.36 -18.74
N ILE A 112 -1.40 -6.93 -18.71
CA ILE A 112 -0.92 -7.92 -19.66
C ILE A 112 -1.65 -9.24 -19.37
N THR A 113 -2.41 -9.75 -20.33
CA THR A 113 -3.07 -11.06 -20.25
C THR A 113 -2.80 -11.86 -21.50
N ALA A 114 -2.80 -13.20 -21.39
CA ALA A 114 -2.59 -14.08 -22.56
C ALA A 114 -3.57 -13.77 -23.70
N GLU A 115 -4.85 -13.54 -23.38
CA GLU A 115 -5.87 -13.22 -24.38
C GLU A 115 -5.59 -11.88 -25.12
N ARG A 116 -5.01 -10.89 -24.42
CA ARG A 116 -4.63 -9.61 -25.04
C ARG A 116 -3.34 -9.75 -25.85
N GLU A 117 -2.37 -10.53 -25.34
CA GLU A 117 -1.11 -10.85 -26.04
C GLU A 117 -1.33 -11.64 -27.33
N ASP A 118 -2.42 -12.43 -27.44
CA ASP A 118 -2.79 -13.10 -28.68
C ASP A 118 -3.19 -12.13 -29.82
N ARG A 119 -3.49 -10.87 -29.49
CA ARG A 119 -4.01 -9.87 -30.43
C ARG A 119 -3.15 -8.62 -30.57
N LEU A 120 -2.31 -8.35 -29.60
CA LEU A 120 -1.52 -7.13 -29.44
C LEU A 120 -0.14 -7.46 -28.89
N ASP A 121 0.83 -6.62 -29.18
CA ASP A 121 2.12 -6.63 -28.49
C ASP A 121 2.03 -5.84 -27.17
N PHE A 122 2.73 -6.32 -26.15
CA PHE A 122 2.95 -5.54 -24.93
C PHE A 122 4.44 -5.33 -24.69
N SER A 123 4.75 -4.25 -23.98
CA SER A 123 6.07 -4.05 -23.41
C SER A 123 6.32 -5.01 -22.24
N GLU A 124 7.56 -5.05 -21.76
CA GLU A 124 7.85 -5.57 -20.41
C GLU A 124 6.99 -4.87 -19.37
N SER A 125 6.69 -5.59 -18.27
CA SER A 125 5.87 -5.01 -17.21
C SER A 125 6.62 -3.91 -16.46
N PHE A 126 5.99 -2.75 -16.30
CA PHE A 126 6.55 -1.64 -15.53
C PHE A 126 6.03 -1.56 -14.09
N TYR A 127 4.89 -2.19 -13.81
CA TYR A 127 4.27 -2.18 -12.49
C TYR A 127 3.53 -3.50 -12.24
N LEU A 128 3.66 -4.04 -11.03
CA LEU A 128 2.93 -5.22 -10.61
C LEU A 128 1.81 -4.82 -9.66
N SER A 129 0.60 -4.90 -10.13
CA SER A 129 -0.61 -4.57 -9.38
C SER A 129 -1.34 -5.83 -8.91
N GLY A 130 -2.55 -5.64 -8.38
CA GLY A 130 -3.51 -6.69 -8.11
C GLY A 130 -4.92 -6.13 -8.08
N LEU A 131 -5.90 -6.99 -8.23
CA LEU A 131 -7.30 -6.62 -8.10
C LEU A 131 -7.65 -6.35 -6.65
N GLY A 132 -8.24 -5.20 -6.38
CA GLY A 132 -8.72 -4.79 -5.07
C GLY A 132 -10.24 -4.78 -5.00
N VAL A 133 -10.75 -4.76 -3.78
CA VAL A 133 -12.18 -4.61 -3.49
C VAL A 133 -12.37 -3.41 -2.58
N ALA A 134 -13.28 -2.52 -2.96
CA ALA A 134 -13.70 -1.43 -2.12
C ALA A 134 -15.15 -1.61 -1.66
N VAL A 135 -15.40 -1.23 -0.41
CA VAL A 135 -16.71 -1.29 0.24
C VAL A 135 -17.07 0.07 0.82
N LYS A 136 -18.34 0.32 1.04
CA LYS A 136 -18.77 1.52 1.75
C LYS A 136 -18.28 1.46 3.18
N THR A 137 -17.61 2.53 3.64
CA THR A 137 -17.24 2.64 5.04
C THR A 137 -18.50 2.59 5.89
N ALA A 138 -18.54 1.66 6.81
CA ALA A 138 -19.63 1.63 7.78
C ALA A 138 -19.56 2.94 8.59
N PRO A 139 -20.71 3.60 8.86
CA PRO A 139 -20.72 4.70 9.79
C PRO A 139 -20.10 4.19 11.08
N GLY A 140 -19.00 4.81 11.49
CA GLY A 140 -18.37 4.43 12.75
C GLY A 140 -19.38 4.68 13.87
N GLU A 141 -20.12 3.67 14.26
CA GLU A 141 -20.76 3.61 15.57
C GLU A 141 -19.65 3.47 16.61
N GLY A 142 -18.72 4.44 16.62
CA GLY A 142 -17.48 4.36 17.36
C GLY A 142 -17.38 5.43 18.43
N GLY A 143 -18.37 5.53 19.30
CA GLY A 143 -18.11 6.07 20.63
C GLY A 143 -17.18 5.12 21.41
N VAL A 144 -16.43 5.66 22.41
CA VAL A 144 -15.57 4.87 23.32
C VAL A 144 -16.32 3.66 23.89
N LEU A 145 -17.62 3.77 24.11
CA LEU A 145 -18.50 2.68 24.58
C LEU A 145 -18.68 1.56 23.56
N ALA A 146 -18.83 1.85 22.27
CA ALA A 146 -18.94 0.83 21.25
C ALA A 146 -17.61 0.13 20.98
N TRP A 147 -16.50 0.87 21.07
CA TRP A 147 -15.16 0.32 21.07
C TRP A 147 -14.93 -0.63 22.26
N LEU A 148 -15.28 -0.19 23.50
CA LEU A 148 -15.24 -1.03 24.69
C LEU A 148 -16.10 -2.29 24.55
N GLY A 149 -17.30 -2.17 23.98
CA GLY A 149 -18.19 -3.31 23.73
C GLY A 149 -17.59 -4.34 22.77
N ARG A 150 -16.82 -3.90 21.77
CA ARG A 150 -16.12 -4.78 20.82
C ARG A 150 -14.88 -5.43 21.43
N VAL A 151 -14.07 -4.67 22.17
CA VAL A 151 -12.88 -5.19 22.87
C VAL A 151 -13.28 -6.22 23.96
N LEU A 152 -14.43 -6.03 24.59
CA LEU A 152 -15.01 -6.97 25.58
C LEU A 152 -15.72 -8.17 24.94
N VAL A 153 -15.31 -8.59 23.72
CA VAL A 153 -15.85 -9.77 23.03
C VAL A 153 -15.58 -11.04 23.83
N TRP A 154 -16.37 -12.07 23.58
CA TRP A 154 -16.30 -13.41 24.20
C TRP A 154 -14.85 -13.96 24.35
N ASN A 155 -13.99 -13.70 23.41
CA ASN A 155 -12.59 -14.13 23.48
C ASN A 155 -11.79 -13.44 24.59
N PHE A 156 -12.02 -12.16 24.88
CA PHE A 156 -11.40 -11.44 25.98
C PHE A 156 -11.77 -12.09 27.32
N TRP A 157 -13.08 -12.33 27.56
CA TRP A 157 -13.53 -12.94 28.80
C TRP A 157 -13.03 -14.36 28.99
N ARG A 158 -12.86 -15.12 27.91
CA ARG A 158 -12.24 -16.46 27.97
C ARG A 158 -10.79 -16.39 28.44
N ILE A 159 -10.00 -15.43 27.96
CA ILE A 159 -8.61 -15.23 28.37
C ILE A 159 -8.55 -14.79 29.83
N VAL A 160 -9.36 -13.83 30.24
CA VAL A 160 -9.45 -13.38 31.64
C VAL A 160 -9.88 -14.52 32.56
N ALA A 161 -10.87 -15.30 32.17
CA ALA A 161 -11.31 -16.48 32.94
C ALA A 161 -10.20 -17.51 33.06
N ALA A 162 -9.42 -17.77 32.03
CA ALA A 162 -8.27 -18.68 32.08
C ALA A 162 -7.17 -18.18 33.04
N LEU A 163 -6.89 -16.88 33.05
CA LEU A 163 -5.96 -16.28 34.01
C LEU A 163 -6.46 -16.42 35.46
N ILE A 164 -7.73 -16.11 35.70
CA ILE A 164 -8.31 -16.28 37.05
C ILE A 164 -8.32 -17.73 37.46
N ALA A 165 -8.64 -18.65 36.56
CA ALA A 165 -8.61 -20.09 36.84
C ALA A 165 -7.19 -20.58 37.16
N SER A 166 -6.16 -20.12 36.46
CA SER A 166 -4.78 -20.44 36.73
C SER A 166 -4.30 -19.91 38.09
N LEU A 167 -4.66 -18.68 38.43
CA LEU A 167 -4.41 -18.10 39.76
C LEU A 167 -5.06 -18.92 40.87
N ALA A 168 -6.33 -19.29 40.71
CA ALA A 168 -7.06 -20.09 41.68
C ALA A 168 -6.45 -21.49 41.86
N LEU A 169 -6.05 -22.14 40.74
CA LEU A 169 -5.40 -23.45 40.76
C LEU A 169 -4.08 -23.41 41.55
N VAL A 170 -3.22 -22.43 41.25
CA VAL A 170 -1.93 -22.27 41.93
C VAL A 170 -2.12 -21.92 43.41
N ALA A 171 -3.09 -21.06 43.71
CA ALA A 171 -3.45 -20.73 45.09
C ALA A 171 -3.87 -21.95 45.88
N LEU A 172 -4.72 -22.83 45.33
CA LEU A 172 -5.12 -24.06 45.95
C LEU A 172 -3.93 -25.02 46.16
N LEU A 173 -3.03 -25.15 45.17
CA LEU A 173 -1.83 -25.97 45.30
C LEU A 173 -0.89 -25.46 46.39
N ILE A 174 -0.59 -24.18 46.41
CA ILE A 174 0.25 -23.54 47.44
C ILE A 174 -0.38 -23.70 48.82
N TRP A 175 -1.67 -23.39 48.92
CA TRP A 175 -2.38 -23.58 50.21
C TRP A 175 -2.31 -25.06 50.68
N ALA A 176 -2.58 -26.00 49.79
CA ALA A 176 -2.56 -27.43 50.15
C ALA A 176 -1.18 -27.90 50.65
N LEU A 177 -0.10 -27.37 50.07
CA LEU A 177 1.29 -27.72 50.44
C LEU A 177 1.79 -26.99 51.69
N GLU A 178 1.34 -25.72 51.88
CA GLU A 178 1.90 -24.81 52.89
C GLU A 178 1.05 -24.69 54.17
N HIS A 179 -0.26 -24.94 54.15
CA HIS A 179 -1.14 -24.65 55.30
C HIS A 179 -0.70 -25.36 56.58
N LYS A 180 -0.04 -26.53 56.49
CA LYS A 180 0.52 -27.25 57.62
C LYS A 180 1.98 -26.88 57.92
N SER A 181 2.77 -26.67 56.88
CA SER A 181 4.21 -26.41 56.99
C SER A 181 4.52 -24.94 57.33
N ASN A 182 3.64 -24.03 56.90
CA ASN A 182 3.76 -22.58 57.13
C ASN A 182 2.43 -21.97 57.58
N PRO A 183 1.93 -22.37 58.79
CA PRO A 183 0.60 -21.96 59.28
C PRO A 183 0.48 -20.45 59.54
N LYS A 184 1.59 -19.76 59.76
CA LYS A 184 1.58 -18.30 60.02
C LYS A 184 1.20 -17.52 58.77
N GLU A 185 1.63 -17.95 57.60
CA GLU A 185 1.39 -17.26 56.33
C GLU A 185 0.20 -17.83 55.56
N PHE A 186 0.05 -19.17 55.52
CA PHE A 186 -0.97 -19.83 54.71
C PHE A 186 -2.00 -20.65 55.52
N GLY A 187 -1.88 -20.70 56.85
CA GLY A 187 -2.82 -21.44 57.73
C GLY A 187 -4.12 -20.71 58.02
N GLY A 188 -4.20 -19.39 57.75
CA GLY A 188 -5.42 -18.59 57.90
C GLY A 188 -6.01 -18.55 59.29
N GLU A 189 -5.18 -18.67 60.35
CA GLU A 189 -5.64 -18.73 61.77
C GLU A 189 -6.70 -19.81 62.01
N GLY A 190 -6.58 -20.93 61.34
CA GLY A 190 -7.52 -22.06 61.41
C GLY A 190 -8.76 -21.88 60.50
N LYS A 191 -8.87 -20.83 59.71
CA LYS A 191 -9.95 -20.60 58.75
C LYS A 191 -9.46 -20.83 57.31
N VAL A 192 -9.92 -21.92 56.68
CA VAL A 192 -9.50 -22.37 55.34
C VAL A 192 -9.58 -21.24 54.29
N HIS A 193 -10.67 -20.46 54.30
CA HIS A 193 -10.86 -19.38 53.33
C HIS A 193 -9.82 -18.26 53.44
N ARG A 194 -9.30 -17.99 54.64
CA ARG A 194 -8.22 -17.01 54.83
C ARG A 194 -6.89 -17.54 54.34
N GLY A 195 -6.59 -18.80 54.54
CA GLY A 195 -5.38 -19.45 54.02
C GLY A 195 -5.38 -19.50 52.49
N ILE A 196 -6.51 -19.82 51.88
CA ILE A 196 -6.66 -19.77 50.41
C ILE A 196 -6.55 -18.33 49.91
N GLY A 197 -7.12 -17.34 50.63
CA GLY A 197 -6.98 -15.92 50.30
C GLY A 197 -5.52 -15.45 50.32
N SER A 198 -4.74 -15.85 51.33
CA SER A 198 -3.29 -15.56 51.37
C SER A 198 -2.54 -16.18 50.21
N ALA A 199 -2.86 -17.42 49.84
CA ALA A 199 -2.24 -18.09 48.70
C ALA A 199 -2.64 -17.46 47.35
N LEU A 200 -3.89 -17.00 47.22
CA LEU A 200 -4.35 -16.30 46.04
C LEU A 200 -3.65 -14.95 45.88
N TRP A 201 -3.53 -14.22 47.00
CA TRP A 201 -2.77 -12.95 47.03
C TRP A 201 -1.34 -13.16 46.58
N TRP A 202 -0.63 -14.15 47.19
CA TRP A 202 0.73 -14.50 46.82
C TRP A 202 0.84 -14.84 45.30
N SER A 203 -0.08 -15.66 44.78
CA SER A 203 -0.08 -16.10 43.38
C SER A 203 -0.25 -14.90 42.44
N ALA A 204 -1.14 -13.97 42.78
CA ALA A 204 -1.40 -12.76 41.97
C ALA A 204 -0.21 -11.80 42.00
N VAL A 205 0.37 -11.54 43.20
CA VAL A 205 1.54 -10.67 43.37
C VAL A 205 2.77 -11.22 42.65
N THR A 206 2.92 -12.56 42.63
CA THR A 206 4.00 -13.20 41.91
C THR A 206 3.77 -13.13 40.38
N MET A 207 2.55 -13.41 39.91
CA MET A 207 2.21 -13.31 38.49
C MET A 207 2.43 -11.90 37.91
N THR A 208 2.08 -10.88 38.68
CA THR A 208 2.26 -9.47 38.29
C THR A 208 3.70 -8.96 38.46
N THR A 209 4.61 -9.83 38.94
CA THR A 209 6.03 -9.50 39.20
C THR A 209 6.24 -8.38 40.23
N VAL A 210 5.24 -8.04 41.04
CA VAL A 210 5.33 -6.99 42.07
C VAL A 210 6.18 -7.48 43.25
N GLY A 211 5.92 -8.74 43.75
CA GLY A 211 6.76 -9.42 44.74
C GLY A 211 6.95 -8.65 46.05
N TYR A 212 5.92 -8.29 46.79
CA TYR A 212 6.03 -7.59 48.06
C TYR A 212 6.89 -8.30 49.11
N GLY A 213 7.04 -9.62 49.01
CA GLY A 213 7.86 -10.42 49.96
C GLY A 213 7.19 -10.63 51.30
N ASP A 214 5.93 -10.31 51.46
CA ASP A 214 5.12 -10.46 52.64
C ASP A 214 4.72 -11.93 52.90
N LEU A 215 4.55 -12.71 51.85
CA LEU A 215 4.25 -14.14 51.87
C LEU A 215 5.20 -14.92 50.95
N ALA A 216 5.68 -16.09 51.41
CA ALA A 216 6.53 -16.95 50.60
C ALA A 216 6.43 -18.40 50.99
N PRO A 217 6.37 -19.39 50.05
CA PRO A 217 6.40 -20.82 50.35
C PRO A 217 7.72 -21.22 51.01
N ARG A 218 7.63 -22.03 52.08
CA ARG A 218 8.78 -22.49 52.86
C ARG A 218 9.09 -23.97 52.66
N SER A 219 8.09 -24.80 52.32
CA SER A 219 8.30 -26.21 52.03
C SER A 219 9.04 -26.42 50.69
N ALA A 220 9.79 -27.50 50.56
CA ALA A 220 10.48 -27.83 49.33
C ALA A 220 9.50 -27.98 48.13
N ALA A 221 8.35 -28.61 48.37
CA ALA A 221 7.31 -28.81 47.35
C ALA A 221 6.66 -27.48 46.98
N GLY A 222 6.36 -26.60 47.97
CA GLY A 222 5.82 -25.25 47.72
C GLY A 222 6.80 -24.39 46.93
N ARG A 223 8.11 -24.45 47.21
CA ARG A 223 9.13 -23.72 46.43
C ARG A 223 9.25 -24.24 45.02
N LEU A 224 9.13 -25.53 44.77
CA LEU A 224 9.14 -26.08 43.39
C LEU A 224 7.94 -25.57 42.59
N VAL A 225 6.73 -25.58 43.19
CA VAL A 225 5.53 -25.00 42.58
C VAL A 225 5.70 -23.50 42.35
N ALA A 226 6.31 -22.77 43.27
CA ALA A 226 6.57 -21.34 43.13
C ALA A 226 7.49 -21.02 41.94
N ILE A 227 8.60 -21.79 41.80
CA ILE A 227 9.51 -21.64 40.65
C ILE A 227 8.76 -21.90 39.35
N ALA A 228 8.03 -22.99 39.26
CA ALA A 228 7.24 -23.31 38.08
C ALA A 228 6.22 -22.22 37.76
N TRP A 229 5.54 -21.68 38.79
CA TRP A 229 4.59 -20.61 38.65
C TRP A 229 5.22 -19.31 38.13
N MET A 230 6.39 -18.91 38.62
CA MET A 230 7.14 -17.75 38.16
C MET A 230 7.42 -17.81 36.64
N PHE A 231 7.82 -18.95 36.10
CA PHE A 231 8.03 -19.13 34.68
C PHE A 231 6.71 -19.15 33.89
N ILE A 232 5.73 -19.93 34.36
CA ILE A 232 4.42 -20.05 33.69
C ILE A 232 3.72 -18.69 33.63
N SER A 233 3.74 -17.93 34.73
CA SER A 233 3.10 -16.60 34.78
C SER A 233 3.71 -15.60 33.80
N LEU A 234 5.03 -15.65 33.58
CA LEU A 234 5.71 -14.82 32.59
C LEU A 234 5.18 -15.11 31.16
N PHE A 235 5.02 -16.38 30.80
CA PHE A 235 4.42 -16.77 29.52
C PHE A 235 2.96 -16.36 29.41
N LEU A 236 2.17 -16.53 30.49
CA LEU A 236 0.75 -16.15 30.50
C LEU A 236 0.55 -14.64 30.30
N VAL A 237 1.33 -13.81 30.96
CA VAL A 237 1.27 -12.34 30.82
C VAL A 237 1.70 -11.92 29.42
N SER A 238 2.78 -12.51 28.89
CA SER A 238 3.25 -12.25 27.53
C SER A 238 2.21 -12.64 26.48
N TRP A 239 1.60 -13.82 26.64
CA TRP A 239 0.53 -14.30 25.75
C TRP A 239 -0.72 -13.41 25.82
N PHE A 240 -1.12 -12.96 27.01
CA PHE A 240 -2.21 -12.03 27.21
C PHE A 240 -1.94 -10.72 26.45
N THR A 241 -0.76 -10.14 26.61
CA THR A 241 -0.37 -8.88 25.95
C THR A 241 -0.36 -9.02 24.42
N ALA A 242 0.21 -10.11 23.90
CA ALA A 242 0.22 -10.42 22.48
C ALA A 242 -1.20 -10.60 21.91
N SER A 243 -2.07 -11.30 22.65
CA SER A 243 -3.47 -11.51 22.27
C SER A 243 -4.25 -10.20 22.23
N MET A 244 -4.03 -9.31 23.21
CA MET A 244 -4.63 -7.97 23.23
C MET A 244 -4.17 -7.11 22.05
N ALA A 245 -2.86 -7.10 21.76
CA ALA A 245 -2.32 -6.38 20.60
C ALA A 245 -2.91 -6.90 19.29
N SER A 246 -3.05 -8.22 19.14
CA SER A 246 -3.65 -8.85 17.96
C SER A 246 -5.12 -8.45 17.79
N ILE A 247 -5.93 -8.51 18.86
CA ILE A 247 -7.35 -8.11 18.81
C ILE A 247 -7.48 -6.64 18.40
N LEU A 248 -6.69 -5.74 19.01
CA LEU A 248 -6.74 -4.30 18.72
C LEU A 248 -6.32 -3.98 17.28
N THR A 249 -5.36 -4.74 16.73
CA THR A 249 -4.91 -4.56 15.35
C THR A 249 -5.94 -5.04 14.34
N THR A 250 -6.52 -6.21 14.55
CA THR A 250 -7.54 -6.79 13.67
C THR A 250 -8.80 -5.93 13.66
N GLU A 251 -9.25 -5.44 14.81
CA GLU A 251 -10.44 -4.59 14.90
C GLU A 251 -10.29 -3.23 14.21
N ARG A 252 -9.09 -2.66 14.18
CA ARG A 252 -8.83 -1.42 13.41
C ARG A 252 -9.01 -1.65 11.91
N MET A 253 -8.68 -2.83 11.41
CA MET A 253 -8.88 -3.21 10.01
C MET A 253 -10.35 -3.47 9.70
N ASP A 254 -11.10 -4.07 10.64
CA ASP A 254 -12.53 -4.42 10.45
C ASP A 254 -13.48 -3.23 10.71
N ALA A 255 -13.08 -2.25 11.51
CA ALA A 255 -13.94 -1.11 11.87
C ALA A 255 -14.36 -0.25 10.65
N GLY A 256 -13.53 -0.19 9.60
CA GLY A 256 -13.85 0.51 8.37
C GLY A 256 -14.80 -0.26 7.44
N THR A 257 -14.90 -1.58 7.58
CA THR A 257 -15.63 -2.45 6.66
C THR A 257 -17.01 -2.86 7.16
N GLY A 258 -17.42 -2.44 8.37
CA GLY A 258 -18.69 -2.85 8.97
C GLY A 258 -18.78 -4.37 9.24
N GLY A 259 -17.63 -5.02 9.43
CA GLY A 259 -17.56 -6.47 9.63
C GLY A 259 -17.58 -7.27 8.33
N LEU A 260 -17.56 -6.63 7.17
CA LEU A 260 -17.47 -7.31 5.87
C LEU A 260 -16.03 -7.78 5.65
N VAL A 261 -15.81 -9.06 5.73
CA VAL A 261 -14.50 -9.69 5.49
C VAL A 261 -14.59 -10.46 4.18
N VAL A 262 -13.80 -10.03 3.19
CA VAL A 262 -13.69 -10.72 1.91
C VAL A 262 -12.29 -11.33 1.82
N ARG A 263 -12.20 -12.64 1.95
CA ARG A 263 -10.93 -13.39 1.93
C ARG A 263 -10.68 -14.11 0.60
N GLY A 264 -11.75 -14.35 -0.15
CA GLY A 264 -11.66 -15.12 -1.38
C GLY A 264 -12.89 -14.94 -2.29
N PRO A 265 -12.90 -15.63 -3.45
CA PRO A 265 -14.00 -15.56 -4.41
C PRO A 265 -15.35 -15.96 -3.82
N ASP A 266 -15.37 -16.92 -2.88
CA ASP A 266 -16.61 -17.42 -2.27
C ASP A 266 -17.32 -16.36 -1.42
N ASP A 267 -16.56 -15.44 -0.82
CA ASP A 267 -17.15 -14.32 -0.08
C ASP A 267 -17.76 -13.29 -1.03
N LEU A 268 -17.11 -13.06 -2.20
CA LEU A 268 -17.63 -12.17 -3.24
C LEU A 268 -18.93 -12.68 -3.86
N ARG A 269 -19.15 -14.00 -3.95
CA ARG A 269 -20.40 -14.59 -4.45
C ARG A 269 -21.63 -14.22 -3.63
N ARG A 270 -21.44 -13.80 -2.38
CA ARG A 270 -22.52 -13.39 -1.47
C ARG A 270 -22.84 -11.90 -1.57
N LEU A 271 -22.11 -11.16 -2.39
CA LEU A 271 -22.22 -9.73 -2.53
C LEU A 271 -22.70 -9.34 -3.92
N HIS A 272 -23.39 -8.22 -4.01
CA HIS A 272 -23.62 -7.56 -5.28
C HIS A 272 -22.37 -6.73 -5.62
N VAL A 273 -21.59 -7.17 -6.58
CA VAL A 273 -20.29 -6.56 -6.94
C VAL A 273 -20.46 -5.69 -8.18
N GLY A 274 -20.01 -4.45 -8.13
CA GLY A 274 -19.91 -3.55 -9.29
C GLY A 274 -18.55 -3.65 -9.97
N VAL A 275 -18.53 -3.61 -11.31
CA VAL A 275 -17.30 -3.67 -12.10
C VAL A 275 -17.41 -2.80 -13.35
N ILE A 276 -16.29 -2.27 -13.84
CA ILE A 276 -16.23 -1.57 -15.13
C ILE A 276 -16.07 -2.62 -16.23
N ALA A 277 -16.89 -2.49 -17.28
CA ALA A 277 -16.86 -3.39 -18.41
C ALA A 277 -15.51 -3.36 -19.16
N GLY A 278 -15.05 -4.50 -19.67
CA GLY A 278 -13.80 -4.67 -20.42
C GLY A 278 -12.54 -4.62 -19.57
N THR A 279 -12.66 -4.68 -18.23
CA THR A 279 -11.51 -4.73 -17.32
C THR A 279 -11.19 -6.17 -16.92
N SER A 280 -9.94 -6.38 -16.47
CA SER A 280 -9.49 -7.65 -15.86
C SER A 280 -10.30 -8.05 -14.64
N SER A 281 -10.89 -7.07 -13.93
CA SER A 281 -11.82 -7.33 -12.82
C SER A 281 -13.09 -8.03 -13.30
N GLU A 282 -13.64 -7.63 -14.44
CA GLU A 282 -14.80 -8.32 -15.05
C GLU A 282 -14.44 -9.75 -15.44
N ASP A 283 -13.28 -9.94 -16.08
CA ASP A 283 -12.77 -11.26 -16.48
C ASP A 283 -12.58 -12.18 -15.26
N TYR A 284 -12.06 -11.62 -14.15
CA TYR A 284 -11.89 -12.34 -12.90
C TYR A 284 -13.25 -12.81 -12.34
N LEU A 285 -14.23 -11.92 -12.23
CA LEU A 285 -15.56 -12.25 -11.71
C LEU A 285 -16.25 -13.29 -12.58
N SER A 286 -16.17 -13.15 -13.91
CA SER A 286 -16.72 -14.08 -14.87
C SER A 286 -16.12 -15.48 -14.75
N ARG A 287 -14.79 -15.58 -14.68
CA ARG A 287 -14.08 -16.86 -14.52
C ARG A 287 -14.42 -17.57 -13.21
N HIS A 288 -14.69 -16.82 -12.15
CA HIS A 288 -15.07 -17.38 -10.84
C HIS A 288 -16.59 -17.54 -10.67
N GLN A 289 -17.40 -17.29 -11.72
CA GLN A 289 -18.86 -17.39 -11.71
C GLN A 289 -19.49 -16.55 -10.58
N ILE A 290 -19.01 -15.32 -10.42
CA ILE A 290 -19.50 -14.35 -9.45
C ILE A 290 -20.42 -13.38 -10.19
N ASP A 291 -21.64 -13.19 -9.69
CA ASP A 291 -22.59 -12.24 -10.27
C ASP A 291 -22.12 -10.80 -10.06
N TYR A 292 -22.19 -9.98 -11.11
CA TYR A 292 -21.74 -8.61 -11.06
C TYR A 292 -22.63 -7.66 -11.86
N LEU A 293 -22.57 -6.38 -11.48
CA LEU A 293 -23.22 -5.28 -12.18
C LEU A 293 -22.16 -4.51 -13.00
N ARG A 294 -22.34 -4.41 -14.33
CA ARG A 294 -21.51 -3.52 -15.16
C ARG A 294 -21.88 -2.07 -14.89
N VAL A 295 -20.89 -1.27 -14.57
CA VAL A 295 -21.07 0.12 -14.18
C VAL A 295 -20.20 1.02 -15.09
N PRO A 296 -20.73 2.15 -15.57
CA PRO A 296 -19.93 3.15 -16.27
C PRO A 296 -18.82 3.69 -15.37
N PRO A 297 -17.62 4.01 -15.92
CA PRO A 297 -16.49 4.50 -15.11
C PRO A 297 -16.83 5.70 -14.21
N LYS A 298 -17.64 6.64 -14.69
CA LYS A 298 -18.07 7.84 -13.94
C LYS A 298 -18.98 7.51 -12.74
N GLU A 299 -19.69 6.40 -12.78
CA GLU A 299 -20.62 5.96 -11.73
C GLU A 299 -20.01 4.91 -10.79
N PHE A 300 -18.80 4.43 -11.09
CA PHE A 300 -18.22 3.24 -10.47
C PHE A 300 -18.21 3.26 -8.93
N LEU A 301 -17.84 4.36 -8.31
CA LEU A 301 -17.88 4.51 -6.85
C LEU A 301 -19.22 5.08 -6.35
N VAL A 302 -19.99 5.74 -7.21
CA VAL A 302 -21.29 6.29 -6.84
C VAL A 302 -22.30 5.18 -6.55
N VAL A 303 -22.30 4.10 -7.34
CA VAL A 303 -23.18 2.93 -7.11
C VAL A 303 -22.90 2.25 -5.78
N LEU A 304 -21.65 2.29 -5.31
CA LEU A 304 -21.27 1.80 -3.98
C LEU A 304 -21.81 2.71 -2.86
N LEU A 305 -21.65 4.04 -2.99
CA LEU A 305 -22.14 4.99 -1.99
C LEU A 305 -23.67 5.01 -1.89
N THR A 306 -24.35 4.85 -3.02
CA THR A 306 -25.82 4.79 -3.09
C THR A 306 -26.40 3.45 -2.65
N GLY A 307 -25.55 2.43 -2.41
CA GLY A 307 -25.98 1.10 -1.96
C GLY A 307 -26.58 0.23 -3.06
N ARG A 308 -26.44 0.58 -4.34
CA ARG A 308 -26.85 -0.27 -5.47
C ARG A 308 -25.99 -1.54 -5.57
N VAL A 309 -24.74 -1.45 -5.14
CA VAL A 309 -23.83 -2.58 -4.96
C VAL A 309 -23.24 -2.54 -3.55
N GLN A 310 -22.82 -3.69 -3.03
CA GLN A 310 -22.23 -3.81 -1.70
C GLN A 310 -20.70 -3.70 -1.75
N ALA A 311 -20.11 -4.03 -2.90
CA ALA A 311 -18.68 -3.92 -3.16
C ALA A 311 -18.44 -3.49 -4.61
N VAL A 312 -17.28 -2.92 -4.89
CA VAL A 312 -16.79 -2.73 -6.24
C VAL A 312 -15.41 -3.36 -6.36
N MET A 313 -15.14 -3.96 -7.51
CA MET A 313 -13.84 -4.58 -7.80
C MET A 313 -13.14 -3.84 -8.92
N GLY A 314 -11.87 -3.53 -8.71
CA GLY A 314 -11.03 -2.79 -9.65
C GLY A 314 -9.56 -2.88 -9.25
N ASP A 315 -8.68 -2.15 -9.95
CA ASP A 315 -7.26 -2.09 -9.62
C ASP A 315 -7.04 -1.53 -8.22
N ALA A 316 -6.29 -2.25 -7.39
CA ALA A 316 -6.06 -1.87 -6.00
C ALA A 316 -5.39 -0.48 -5.87
N PRO A 317 -4.37 -0.11 -6.64
CA PRO A 317 -3.79 1.23 -6.60
C PRO A 317 -4.80 2.32 -6.96
N THR A 318 -5.59 2.10 -8.00
CA THR A 318 -6.64 3.05 -8.43
C THR A 318 -7.69 3.24 -7.34
N LEU A 319 -8.20 2.15 -6.76
CA LEU A 319 -9.16 2.22 -5.68
C LEU A 319 -8.59 2.95 -4.45
N ARG A 320 -7.34 2.65 -4.06
CA ARG A 320 -6.67 3.31 -2.92
C ARG A 320 -6.44 4.79 -3.17
N TYR A 321 -6.03 5.16 -4.38
CA TYR A 321 -5.82 6.56 -4.75
C TYR A 321 -7.14 7.35 -4.68
N VAL A 322 -8.18 6.84 -5.32
CA VAL A 322 -9.48 7.53 -5.36
C VAL A 322 -10.15 7.56 -4.00
N ALA A 323 -10.02 6.51 -3.18
CA ALA A 323 -10.57 6.48 -1.81
C ALA A 323 -9.96 7.56 -0.89
N ARG A 324 -8.75 8.05 -1.19
CA ARG A 324 -8.08 9.14 -0.46
C ARG A 324 -8.50 10.53 -0.93
N SER A 325 -9.17 10.66 -2.09
CA SER A 325 -9.62 11.97 -2.60
C SER A 325 -10.67 12.58 -1.68
N GLU A 326 -10.77 13.91 -1.66
CA GLU A 326 -11.71 14.65 -0.80
C GLU A 326 -13.16 14.18 -0.95
N MET A 327 -13.55 13.77 -2.16
CA MET A 327 -14.90 13.30 -2.45
C MET A 327 -15.24 12.00 -1.72
N TYR A 328 -14.27 11.08 -1.56
CA TYR A 328 -14.48 9.70 -1.08
C TYR A 328 -13.81 9.41 0.27
N ALA A 329 -12.95 10.31 0.76
CA ALA A 329 -12.25 10.13 2.04
C ALA A 329 -13.22 9.84 3.19
N GLY A 330 -12.98 8.75 3.92
CA GLY A 330 -13.82 8.30 5.02
C GLY A 330 -15.16 7.67 4.62
N LYS A 331 -15.54 7.70 3.34
CA LYS A 331 -16.81 7.11 2.85
C LYS A 331 -16.62 5.72 2.25
N ILE A 332 -15.40 5.42 1.79
CA ILE A 332 -15.05 4.16 1.11
C ILE A 332 -13.82 3.59 1.78
N THR A 333 -13.84 2.29 2.03
CA THR A 333 -12.71 1.53 2.55
C THR A 333 -12.28 0.51 1.50
N VAL A 334 -11.01 0.53 1.13
CA VAL A 334 -10.41 -0.49 0.27
C VAL A 334 -9.90 -1.61 1.16
N LEU A 335 -10.31 -2.84 0.85
CA LEU A 335 -9.87 -4.01 1.61
C LEU A 335 -8.37 -4.24 1.43
N PRO A 336 -7.66 -4.71 2.45
CA PRO A 336 -6.21 -4.92 2.39
C PRO A 336 -5.82 -6.08 1.46
N GLN A 337 -6.73 -7.04 1.26
CA GLN A 337 -6.47 -8.19 0.39
C GLN A 337 -6.52 -7.75 -1.07
N THR A 338 -5.55 -8.24 -1.84
CA THR A 338 -5.55 -8.20 -3.30
C THR A 338 -5.76 -9.61 -3.83
N PHE A 339 -6.52 -9.69 -4.90
CA PHE A 339 -6.79 -10.94 -5.59
C PHE A 339 -5.76 -11.12 -6.72
N GLN A 340 -5.97 -11.67 -7.77
CA GLN A 340 -5.11 -11.87 -8.92
C GLN A 340 -4.02 -10.78 -9.11
N LEU A 341 -2.77 -11.21 -9.33
CA LEU A 341 -1.67 -10.30 -9.71
C LEU A 341 -1.87 -9.80 -11.15
N GLU A 342 -1.60 -8.52 -11.35
CA GLU A 342 -1.81 -7.82 -12.60
C GLU A 342 -0.55 -7.06 -13.04
N PRO A 343 0.26 -7.65 -13.92
CA PRO A 343 1.38 -6.95 -14.52
C PRO A 343 0.85 -5.90 -15.51
N TYR A 344 1.27 -4.63 -15.35
CA TYR A 344 0.92 -3.57 -16.28
C TYR A 344 2.01 -3.35 -17.31
N GLY A 345 1.60 -3.22 -18.56
CA GLY A 345 2.48 -2.93 -19.69
C GLY A 345 1.93 -1.83 -20.60
N ILE A 346 2.75 -1.40 -21.52
CA ILE A 346 2.39 -0.50 -22.61
C ILE A 346 1.92 -1.39 -23.75
N ALA A 347 0.68 -1.20 -24.23
CA ALA A 347 0.14 -1.97 -25.35
C ALA A 347 0.51 -1.29 -26.68
N LEU A 348 0.88 -2.12 -27.65
CA LEU A 348 1.25 -1.72 -29.01
C LEU A 348 0.46 -2.56 -30.01
N ARG A 349 0.44 -2.14 -31.27
CA ARG A 349 -0.08 -2.97 -32.37
C ARG A 349 0.71 -4.27 -32.47
N ASP A 350 0.04 -5.34 -32.84
CA ASP A 350 0.70 -6.61 -33.14
C ASP A 350 1.76 -6.43 -34.25
N GLY A 351 2.96 -6.97 -34.02
CA GLY A 351 4.12 -6.81 -34.89
C GLY A 351 4.69 -5.39 -34.93
N SER A 352 4.45 -4.57 -33.94
CA SER A 352 4.93 -3.18 -33.89
C SER A 352 6.44 -3.08 -33.91
N PRO A 353 7.04 -2.27 -34.83
CA PRO A 353 8.48 -2.02 -34.83
C PRO A 353 8.94 -1.27 -33.56
N TRP A 354 8.02 -0.68 -32.84
CA TRP A 354 8.30 0.09 -31.61
C TRP A 354 8.45 -0.77 -30.37
N ARG A 355 8.01 -2.03 -30.35
CA ARG A 355 8.08 -2.90 -29.18
C ARG A 355 9.48 -2.93 -28.56
N LYS A 356 10.49 -3.37 -29.32
CA LYS A 356 11.87 -3.45 -28.79
C LYS A 356 12.49 -2.09 -28.40
N PRO A 357 12.32 -1.00 -29.18
CA PRO A 357 12.75 0.33 -28.76
C PRO A 357 12.09 0.79 -27.46
N VAL A 358 10.77 0.60 -27.31
CA VAL A 358 10.01 0.94 -26.10
C VAL A 358 10.50 0.12 -24.92
N ASP A 359 10.67 -1.21 -25.05
CA ASP A 359 11.17 -2.07 -23.97
C ASP A 359 12.55 -1.64 -23.49
N ARG A 360 13.45 -1.31 -24.41
CA ARG A 360 14.80 -0.86 -24.04
C ARG A 360 14.76 0.45 -23.25
N ALA A 361 14.00 1.43 -23.71
CA ALA A 361 13.82 2.71 -23.03
C ALA A 361 13.14 2.51 -21.67
N LEU A 362 12.09 1.70 -21.62
CA LEU A 362 11.37 1.32 -20.41
C LEU A 362 12.32 0.74 -19.34
N LEU A 363 13.05 -0.33 -19.68
CA LEU A 363 13.96 -0.99 -18.73
C LEU A 363 15.05 -0.03 -18.21
N HIS A 364 15.54 0.86 -19.07
CA HIS A 364 16.48 1.90 -18.65
C HIS A 364 15.85 2.87 -17.64
N ARG A 365 14.60 3.29 -17.87
CA ARG A 365 13.87 4.19 -16.95
C ARG A 365 13.50 3.53 -15.64
N LEU A 366 13.07 2.27 -15.65
CA LEU A 366 12.75 1.50 -14.44
C LEU A 366 13.98 1.30 -13.53
N ALA A 367 15.19 1.22 -14.10
CA ALA A 367 16.42 1.12 -13.32
C ALA A 367 16.85 2.45 -12.68
N SER A 368 16.24 3.58 -13.07
CA SER A 368 16.63 4.91 -12.59
C SER A 368 16.03 5.24 -11.21
N PRO A 369 16.71 6.07 -10.38
CA PRO A 369 16.11 6.59 -9.14
C PRO A 369 14.81 7.36 -9.37
N ALA A 370 14.71 8.09 -10.49
CA ALA A 370 13.54 8.90 -10.85
C ALA A 370 12.24 8.06 -10.93
N TRP A 371 12.34 6.78 -11.30
CA TRP A 371 11.19 5.88 -11.28
C TRP A 371 10.61 5.67 -9.88
N ARG A 372 11.48 5.42 -8.88
CA ARG A 372 11.05 5.26 -7.49
C ARG A 372 10.43 6.55 -6.93
N ASP A 373 11.03 7.70 -7.28
CA ASP A 373 10.51 8.99 -6.86
C ASP A 373 9.14 9.28 -7.48
N LEU A 374 8.92 8.86 -8.74
CA LEU A 374 7.64 8.95 -9.42
C LEU A 374 6.57 8.10 -8.70
N LEU A 375 6.86 6.83 -8.43
CA LEU A 375 5.94 5.96 -7.70
C LEU A 375 5.61 6.52 -6.31
N TYR A 376 6.63 6.99 -5.57
CA TYR A 376 6.42 7.59 -4.25
C TYR A 376 5.51 8.81 -4.28
N ARG A 377 5.64 9.67 -5.30
CA ARG A 377 4.82 10.88 -5.48
C ARG A 377 3.34 10.56 -5.65
N TYR A 378 3.01 9.52 -6.39
CA TYR A 378 1.62 9.16 -6.70
C TYR A 378 1.01 8.14 -5.74
N LEU A 379 1.78 7.19 -5.24
CA LEU A 379 1.28 6.07 -4.42
C LEU A 379 1.58 6.27 -2.92
N GLY A 380 2.58 7.10 -2.60
CA GLY A 380 3.07 7.25 -1.22
C GLY A 380 3.94 6.06 -0.79
N GLY A 381 4.58 6.16 0.39
CA GLY A 381 5.54 5.17 0.89
C GLY A 381 4.94 3.89 1.50
N ALA A 382 3.80 3.42 1.03
CA ALA A 382 3.08 2.27 1.58
C ALA A 382 2.92 1.13 0.54
N GLU A 383 4.05 0.72 -0.08
CA GLU A 383 4.16 -0.55 -0.81
C GLU A 383 5.40 -1.31 -0.39
#